data_467e8d7a1a7c58172a399a3c95025d55
#
_entry.id   467e8d7a1a7c58172a399a3c95025d55
#
_cell.length_a   1.000
_cell.length_b   1.000
_cell.length_c   1.000
_cell.angle_alpha   90.00
_cell.angle_beta   90.00
_cell.angle_gamma   90.00
#
_symmetry.space_group_name_H-M   'P 1'
#
loop_
_entity.id
_entity.type
_entity.pdbx_description
1 polymer ?
#
loop_
_entity_poly.entity_id
_entity_poly.type
_entity_poly.pdbx_seq_one_letter_code
_entity_poly.pdbx_strand_id
1 'polypeptide(L)'
;MSSKILRSSYSEMYGPTTGDKVRLADTDLFIEVENDFTHYGEEVKFGGGKVIRDGMGQSQVTRKDGAVDTVITNALVIDVGGIYKADIGIKDGLIHKIGKAGNPDTQPQVDIIIGPGTEIIAGEGKIITAGGFDSHIHFICPQQIEGTDHLIFRGGGASIFLTGGALEKIY
;
A
#
# COMPACT_ATOMS: atom_id res chain seq x y z
N MET A 1 24.24 -2.54 -16.69
CA MET A 1 24.42 -1.05 -16.81
C MET A 1 23.63 -0.41 -15.68
N SER A 2 24.24 0.46 -14.88
CA SER A 2 23.52 1.28 -13.90
C SER A 2 23.20 2.63 -14.52
N SER A 3 21.95 3.05 -14.48
CA SER A 3 21.52 4.42 -14.87
C SER A 3 21.37 5.27 -13.61
N LYS A 4 21.73 6.54 -13.71
CA LYS A 4 21.48 7.51 -12.64
C LYS A 4 20.15 8.21 -12.89
N ILE A 5 19.32 8.31 -11.88
CA ILE A 5 18.08 9.06 -11.89
C ILE A 5 18.11 10.12 -10.77
N LEU A 6 17.47 11.25 -10.98
CA LEU A 6 17.30 12.24 -9.93
C LEU A 6 16.36 11.68 -8.84
N ARG A 7 16.70 11.95 -7.57
CA ARG A 7 15.90 11.48 -6.43
C ARG A 7 14.46 11.98 -6.46
N SER A 8 14.24 13.23 -6.90
CA SER A 8 12.90 13.78 -7.11
C SER A 8 12.11 13.00 -8.15
N SER A 9 12.73 12.69 -9.30
CA SER A 9 12.07 11.90 -10.36
C SER A 9 11.77 10.48 -9.90
N TYR A 10 12.66 9.86 -9.09
CA TYR A 10 12.38 8.56 -8.49
C TYR A 10 11.16 8.63 -7.56
N SER A 11 11.13 9.63 -6.66
CA SER A 11 10.03 9.81 -5.72
C SER A 11 8.68 10.09 -6.41
N GLU A 12 8.68 10.81 -7.52
CA GLU A 12 7.48 11.03 -8.33
C GLU A 12 6.96 9.74 -8.98
N MET A 13 7.86 8.83 -9.35
CA MET A 13 7.48 7.56 -9.99
C MET A 13 7.08 6.47 -9.00
N TYR A 14 7.82 6.35 -7.89
CA TYR A 14 7.74 5.20 -6.98
C TYR A 14 7.50 5.58 -5.51
N GLY A 15 7.24 6.85 -5.25
CA GLY A 15 7.11 7.36 -3.89
C GLY A 15 8.45 7.62 -3.20
N PRO A 16 8.41 8.22 -1.99
CA PRO A 16 9.59 8.52 -1.20
C PRO A 16 10.28 7.23 -0.75
N THR A 17 11.61 7.29 -0.60
CA THR A 17 12.44 6.17 -0.19
C THR A 17 13.28 6.53 1.03
N THR A 18 14.05 5.58 1.56
CA THR A 18 14.86 5.73 2.78
C THR A 18 15.63 7.04 2.83
N GLY A 19 15.45 7.81 3.90
CA GLY A 19 16.02 9.12 4.14
C GLY A 19 15.30 10.30 3.48
N ASP A 20 14.24 10.07 2.70
CA ASP A 20 13.38 11.14 2.21
C ASP A 20 12.48 11.66 3.34
N LYS A 21 12.24 12.98 3.31
CA LYS A 21 11.34 13.64 4.25
C LYS A 21 10.03 13.99 3.59
N VAL A 22 8.95 13.59 4.21
CA VAL A 22 7.58 13.82 3.73
C VAL A 22 6.83 14.70 4.72
N ARG A 23 6.26 15.80 4.23
CA ARG A 23 5.39 16.66 5.04
C ARG A 23 4.05 15.98 5.25
N LEU A 24 3.55 16.02 6.49
CA LEU A 24 2.24 15.48 6.83
C LEU A 24 1.16 16.53 6.59
N ALA A 25 0.44 16.38 5.47
CA ALA A 25 -0.64 17.26 5.06
C ALA A 25 -0.26 18.76 5.18
N ASP A 26 -1.11 19.59 5.74
CA ASP A 26 -0.89 21.04 5.94
C ASP A 26 -0.23 21.38 7.28
N THR A 27 0.37 20.41 7.95
CA THR A 27 1.07 20.63 9.21
C THR A 27 2.53 21.00 8.99
N ASP A 28 3.23 21.44 10.05
CA ASP A 28 4.68 21.65 10.04
C ASP A 28 5.46 20.38 10.42
N LEU A 29 4.78 19.23 10.49
CA LEU A 29 5.39 17.95 10.81
C LEU A 29 5.97 17.30 9.55
N PHE A 30 7.19 16.82 9.68
CA PHE A 30 7.85 16.00 8.66
C PHE A 30 8.18 14.64 9.25
N ILE A 31 7.89 13.61 8.48
CA ILE A 31 8.36 12.25 8.74
C ILE A 31 9.54 11.94 7.84
N GLU A 32 10.44 11.09 8.29
CA GLU A 32 11.56 10.57 7.51
C GLU A 32 11.35 9.08 7.26
N VAL A 33 11.51 8.65 6.02
CA VAL A 33 11.38 7.24 5.63
C VAL A 33 12.60 6.48 6.17
N GLU A 34 12.37 5.55 7.08
CA GLU A 34 13.43 4.78 7.75
C GLU A 34 13.93 3.61 6.92
N ASN A 35 13.00 2.92 6.23
CA ASN A 35 13.29 1.74 5.44
C ASN A 35 12.52 1.75 4.11
N ASP A 36 13.03 0.96 3.16
CA ASP A 36 12.38 0.67 1.88
C ASP A 36 12.45 -0.84 1.64
N PHE A 37 11.31 -1.50 1.67
CA PHE A 37 11.20 -2.94 1.44
C PHE A 37 11.04 -3.29 -0.04
N THR A 38 10.84 -2.30 -0.91
CA THR A 38 10.96 -2.48 -2.35
C THR A 38 12.44 -2.44 -2.78
N HIS A 39 12.77 -3.06 -3.90
CA HIS A 39 14.15 -3.10 -4.39
C HIS A 39 14.35 -2.06 -5.47
N TYR A 40 15.37 -1.22 -5.36
CA TYR A 40 15.72 -0.23 -6.38
C TYR A 40 15.94 -0.86 -7.76
N GLY A 41 15.16 -0.41 -8.72
CA GLY A 41 15.17 -0.90 -10.09
C GLY A 41 14.29 -2.12 -10.33
N GLU A 42 13.60 -2.61 -9.31
CA GLU A 42 12.69 -3.75 -9.37
C GLU A 42 11.30 -3.41 -8.82
N GLU A 43 11.02 -2.14 -8.62
CA GLU A 43 9.72 -1.66 -8.14
C GLU A 43 8.63 -2.06 -9.12
N VAL A 44 7.55 -2.60 -8.59
CA VAL A 44 6.37 -2.92 -9.39
C VAL A 44 5.49 -1.69 -9.55
N LYS A 45 5.03 -1.44 -10.78
CA LYS A 45 4.13 -0.34 -11.11
C LYS A 45 3.21 -0.74 -12.24
N PHE A 46 1.92 -0.48 -12.06
CA PHE A 46 0.90 -0.70 -13.08
C PHE A 46 0.77 0.51 -14.02
N GLY A 47 0.49 0.24 -15.28
CA GLY A 47 0.22 1.26 -16.30
C GLY A 47 0.79 0.90 -17.65
N GLY A 48 0.44 1.65 -18.68
CA GLY A 48 0.93 1.45 -20.05
C GLY A 48 2.45 1.48 -20.12
N GLY A 49 3.06 0.40 -20.62
CA GLY A 49 4.51 0.26 -20.70
C GLY A 49 5.23 0.06 -19.37
N LYS A 50 4.52 -0.14 -18.26
CA LYS A 50 5.11 -0.38 -16.92
C LYS A 50 5.36 -1.87 -16.69
N VAL A 51 6.02 -2.18 -15.56
CA VAL A 51 6.55 -3.52 -15.28
C VAL A 51 5.49 -4.56 -14.93
N ILE A 52 4.34 -4.15 -14.37
CA ILE A 52 3.25 -5.10 -14.06
C ILE A 52 2.56 -5.50 -15.37
N ARG A 53 3.12 -6.50 -15.99
CA ARG A 53 2.65 -7.18 -17.20
C ARG A 53 3.00 -8.64 -17.10
N ASP A 54 2.26 -9.45 -17.85
CA ASP A 54 2.50 -10.88 -17.96
C ASP A 54 3.94 -11.23 -18.30
N GLY A 55 4.53 -12.14 -17.54
CA GLY A 55 5.92 -12.57 -17.70
C GLY A 55 6.97 -11.54 -17.26
N MET A 56 6.56 -10.41 -16.69
CA MET A 56 7.45 -9.41 -16.10
C MET A 56 7.19 -9.32 -14.59
N GLY A 57 6.60 -8.25 -14.09
CA GLY A 57 6.19 -8.12 -12.69
C GLY A 57 4.91 -8.86 -12.33
N GLN A 58 4.18 -9.41 -13.30
CA GLN A 58 3.05 -10.29 -13.10
C GLN A 58 3.43 -11.73 -13.42
N SER A 59 3.16 -12.62 -12.47
CA SER A 59 3.35 -14.06 -12.58
C SER A 59 2.09 -14.73 -13.19
N GLN A 60 2.24 -15.98 -13.61
CA GLN A 60 1.11 -16.86 -14.00
C GLN A 60 0.50 -17.60 -12.79
N VAL A 61 1.00 -17.35 -11.58
CA VAL A 61 0.47 -17.98 -10.36
C VAL A 61 -0.98 -17.56 -10.15
N THR A 62 -1.84 -18.55 -9.96
CA THR A 62 -3.25 -18.28 -9.71
C THR A 62 -3.51 -17.90 -8.24
N ARG A 63 -4.69 -17.34 -7.96
CA ARG A 63 -5.13 -17.07 -6.59
C ARG A 63 -5.03 -18.31 -5.69
N LYS A 64 -5.42 -19.46 -6.21
CA LYS A 64 -5.38 -20.74 -5.50
C LYS A 64 -3.96 -21.14 -5.14
N ASP A 65 -3.00 -20.81 -5.99
CA ASP A 65 -1.60 -21.21 -5.86
C ASP A 65 -0.74 -20.17 -5.12
N GLY A 66 -1.33 -19.06 -4.67
CA GLY A 66 -0.64 -18.12 -3.81
C GLY A 66 -0.71 -16.64 -4.21
N ALA A 67 -1.19 -16.30 -5.41
CA ALA A 67 -1.38 -14.90 -5.78
C ALA A 67 -2.40 -14.21 -4.85
N VAL A 68 -2.17 -12.93 -4.58
CA VAL A 68 -3.06 -12.09 -3.75
C VAL A 68 -4.25 -11.59 -4.57
N ASP A 69 -5.34 -11.21 -3.87
CA ASP A 69 -6.52 -10.63 -4.51
C ASP A 69 -6.28 -9.19 -4.94
N THR A 70 -5.65 -8.42 -4.06
CA THR A 70 -5.33 -7.01 -4.29
C THR A 70 -3.91 -6.73 -3.80
N VAL A 71 -3.20 -5.86 -4.50
CA VAL A 71 -1.92 -5.32 -4.04
C VAL A 71 -1.93 -3.79 -4.11
N ILE A 72 -1.46 -3.14 -3.05
CA ILE A 72 -1.18 -1.71 -3.02
C ILE A 72 0.32 -1.57 -3.22
N THR A 73 0.74 -0.86 -4.27
CA THR A 73 2.15 -0.77 -4.64
C THR A 73 2.81 0.49 -4.12
N ASN A 74 4.07 0.38 -3.68
CA ASN A 74 4.96 1.50 -3.32
C ASN A 74 4.33 2.50 -2.32
N ALA A 75 3.60 2.01 -1.34
CA ALA A 75 2.97 2.84 -0.32
C ALA A 75 3.95 3.26 0.78
N LEU A 76 3.80 4.49 1.29
CA LEU A 76 4.47 4.90 2.52
C LEU A 76 3.63 4.46 3.71
N VAL A 77 4.13 3.48 4.45
CA VAL A 77 3.44 2.89 5.61
C VAL A 77 3.96 3.52 6.89
N ILE A 78 3.03 3.87 7.78
CA ILE A 78 3.33 4.31 9.15
C ILE A 78 2.59 3.37 10.09
N ASP A 79 3.33 2.57 10.83
CA ASP A 79 2.79 1.65 11.83
C ASP A 79 3.71 1.50 13.04
N VAL A 80 3.42 0.50 13.88
CA VAL A 80 4.25 0.20 15.07
C VAL A 80 5.68 -0.21 14.70
N GLY A 81 5.92 -0.70 13.48
CA GLY A 81 7.24 -1.10 12.99
C GLY A 81 8.08 0.06 12.48
N GLY A 82 7.50 1.26 12.33
CA GLY A 82 8.21 2.45 11.87
C GLY A 82 7.56 3.13 10.68
N ILE A 83 8.38 3.86 9.92
CA ILE A 83 8.00 4.62 8.73
C ILE A 83 8.78 4.03 7.55
N TYR A 84 8.09 3.36 6.65
CA TYR A 84 8.76 2.63 5.58
C TYR A 84 7.94 2.57 4.28
N LYS A 85 8.63 2.44 3.15
CA LYS A 85 7.98 2.14 1.87
C LYS A 85 7.84 0.63 1.71
N ALA A 86 6.65 0.17 1.31
CA ALA A 86 6.37 -1.23 1.03
C ALA A 86 5.19 -1.40 0.07
N ASP A 87 5.10 -2.59 -0.48
CA ASP A 87 3.87 -3.09 -1.10
C ASP A 87 3.03 -3.83 -0.05
N ILE A 88 1.71 -3.79 -0.21
CA ILE A 88 0.77 -4.45 0.71
C ILE A 88 -0.10 -5.42 -0.09
N GLY A 89 -0.01 -6.70 0.22
CA GLY A 89 -0.86 -7.74 -0.35
C GLY A 89 -2.08 -8.00 0.51
N ILE A 90 -3.24 -8.06 -0.12
CA ILE A 90 -4.53 -8.36 0.51
C ILE A 90 -5.09 -9.65 -0.10
N LYS A 91 -5.52 -10.55 0.76
CA LYS A 91 -6.13 -11.83 0.37
C LYS A 91 -7.28 -12.16 1.31
N ASP A 92 -8.39 -12.59 0.77
CA ASP A 92 -9.60 -12.90 1.55
C ASP A 92 -10.08 -11.74 2.46
N GLY A 93 -9.86 -10.48 2.01
CA GLY A 93 -10.20 -9.28 2.76
C GLY A 93 -9.29 -8.97 3.94
N LEU A 94 -8.16 -9.67 4.08
CA LEU A 94 -7.18 -9.47 5.15
C LEU A 94 -5.82 -9.05 4.57
N ILE A 95 -5.05 -8.27 5.34
CA ILE A 95 -3.65 -8.02 5.03
C ILE A 95 -2.91 -9.36 5.09
N HIS A 96 -2.47 -9.82 3.93
CA HIS A 96 -1.74 -11.08 3.80
C HIS A 96 -0.27 -10.90 4.12
N LYS A 97 0.35 -9.86 3.55
CA LYS A 97 1.77 -9.57 3.72
C LYS A 97 2.04 -8.08 3.44
N ILE A 98 3.02 -7.52 4.14
CA ILE A 98 3.65 -6.23 3.86
C ILE A 98 5.11 -6.53 3.48
N GLY A 99 5.57 -6.07 2.32
CA GLY A 99 6.90 -6.38 1.81
C GLY A 99 7.07 -5.98 0.35
N LYS A 100 7.70 -6.85 -0.44
CA LYS A 100 7.92 -6.67 -1.87
C LYS A 100 6.93 -7.47 -2.69
N ALA A 101 6.18 -6.80 -3.56
CA ALA A 101 5.32 -7.45 -4.54
C ALA A 101 6.05 -7.69 -5.87
N GLY A 102 5.59 -8.68 -6.63
CA GLY A 102 6.11 -8.93 -7.97
C GLY A 102 5.89 -10.34 -8.47
N ASN A 103 6.76 -10.71 -9.39
CA ASN A 103 6.81 -12.03 -10.00
C ASN A 103 8.06 -12.79 -9.51
N PRO A 104 7.91 -13.85 -8.72
CA PRO A 104 9.05 -14.59 -8.18
C PRO A 104 9.93 -15.27 -9.27
N ASP A 105 9.39 -15.47 -10.47
CA ASP A 105 10.16 -16.07 -11.58
C ASP A 105 11.14 -15.08 -12.23
N THR A 106 10.91 -13.78 -12.06
CA THR A 106 11.72 -12.72 -12.69
C THR A 106 12.41 -11.80 -11.69
N GLN A 107 11.95 -11.77 -10.45
CA GLN A 107 12.45 -10.86 -9.41
C GLN A 107 12.80 -11.65 -8.14
N PRO A 108 13.94 -11.36 -7.51
CA PRO A 108 14.31 -12.00 -6.25
C PRO A 108 13.49 -11.40 -5.08
N GLN A 109 13.40 -12.18 -4.00
CA GLN A 109 12.85 -11.74 -2.71
C GLN A 109 11.41 -11.22 -2.78
N VAL A 110 10.59 -11.79 -3.67
CA VAL A 110 9.18 -11.46 -3.76
C VAL A 110 8.41 -12.09 -2.60
N ASP A 111 7.78 -11.26 -1.78
CA ASP A 111 6.92 -11.65 -0.66
C ASP A 111 5.45 -11.79 -1.06
N ILE A 112 5.03 -10.97 -2.05
CA ILE A 112 3.64 -10.80 -2.46
C ILE A 112 3.54 -11.11 -3.94
N ILE A 113 2.91 -12.22 -4.29
CA ILE A 113 2.84 -12.67 -5.68
C ILE A 113 1.69 -11.93 -6.40
N ILE A 114 2.04 -11.23 -7.47
CA ILE A 114 1.07 -10.61 -8.39
C ILE A 114 0.72 -11.63 -9.46
N GLY A 115 -0.52 -12.07 -9.48
CA GLY A 115 -1.07 -13.00 -10.49
C GLY A 115 -1.98 -12.31 -11.50
N PRO A 116 -2.51 -13.07 -12.49
CA PRO A 116 -3.37 -12.50 -13.54
C PRO A 116 -4.68 -11.90 -13.02
N GLY A 117 -5.17 -12.36 -11.87
CA GLY A 117 -6.40 -11.88 -11.25
C GLY A 117 -6.18 -10.86 -10.13
N THR A 118 -4.94 -10.42 -9.89
CA THR A 118 -4.64 -9.47 -8.82
C THR A 118 -5.05 -8.05 -9.22
N GLU A 119 -5.88 -7.40 -8.41
CA GLU A 119 -6.17 -5.97 -8.55
C GLU A 119 -4.97 -5.15 -8.08
N ILE A 120 -4.64 -4.09 -8.83
CA ILE A 120 -3.51 -3.21 -8.51
C ILE A 120 -4.01 -1.83 -8.09
N ILE A 121 -3.62 -1.40 -6.90
CA ILE A 121 -3.88 -0.06 -6.37
C ILE A 121 -2.55 0.68 -6.29
N ALA A 122 -2.44 1.82 -6.95
CA ALA A 122 -1.27 2.67 -6.89
C ALA A 122 -1.17 3.36 -5.52
N GLY A 123 -0.15 3.01 -4.74
CA GLY A 123 0.15 3.59 -3.44
C GLY A 123 1.21 4.69 -3.48
N GLU A 124 1.79 4.96 -4.65
CA GLU A 124 2.82 5.98 -4.83
C GLU A 124 2.29 7.37 -4.42
N GLY A 125 3.03 8.03 -3.53
CA GLY A 125 2.66 9.33 -3.01
C GLY A 125 1.52 9.32 -1.99
N LYS A 126 1.13 8.15 -1.50
CA LYS A 126 0.09 7.97 -0.47
C LYS A 126 0.70 7.44 0.82
N ILE A 127 0.13 7.92 1.94
CA ILE A 127 0.48 7.44 3.28
C ILE A 127 -0.62 6.46 3.72
N ILE A 128 -0.19 5.30 4.18
CA ILE A 128 -1.07 4.26 4.72
C ILE A 128 -0.77 4.09 6.20
N THR A 129 -1.81 4.17 7.01
CA THR A 129 -1.75 3.94 8.46
C THR A 129 -2.73 2.84 8.85
N ALA A 130 -2.57 2.30 10.05
CA ALA A 130 -3.66 1.55 10.67
C ALA A 130 -4.91 2.44 10.77
N GLY A 131 -6.08 1.85 10.60
CA GLY A 131 -7.35 2.57 10.77
C GLY A 131 -7.48 3.11 12.18
N GLY A 132 -8.14 4.25 12.34
CA GLY A 132 -8.49 4.79 13.65
C GLY A 132 -9.39 3.82 14.40
N PHE A 133 -9.13 3.63 15.68
CA PHE A 133 -9.94 2.81 16.57
C PHE A 133 -10.54 3.70 17.66
N ASP A 134 -11.86 3.81 17.70
CA ASP A 134 -12.57 4.46 18.78
C ASP A 134 -13.24 3.37 19.65
N SER A 135 -12.80 3.24 20.88
CA SER A 135 -13.32 2.25 21.83
C SER A 135 -14.63 2.66 22.50
N HIS A 136 -15.04 3.91 22.33
CA HIS A 136 -16.26 4.45 22.95
C HIS A 136 -16.90 5.53 22.08
N ILE A 137 -17.72 5.13 21.14
CA ILE A 137 -18.43 6.07 20.26
C ILE A 137 -19.92 6.09 20.55
N HIS A 138 -20.48 7.28 20.58
CA HIS A 138 -21.93 7.51 20.58
C HIS A 138 -22.40 7.83 19.16
N PHE A 139 -23.20 6.96 18.57
CA PHE A 139 -23.89 7.23 17.32
C PHE A 139 -25.02 8.21 17.56
N ILE A 140 -24.75 9.50 17.34
CA ILE A 140 -25.71 10.57 17.60
C ILE A 140 -26.51 10.91 16.33
N CYS A 141 -25.88 10.78 15.14
CA CYS A 141 -26.53 11.11 13.89
C CYS A 141 -25.93 10.34 12.69
N PRO A 142 -26.74 10.13 11.61
CA PRO A 142 -26.29 9.43 10.40
C PRO A 142 -25.11 10.11 9.68
N GLN A 143 -24.97 11.42 9.82
CA GLN A 143 -23.86 12.19 9.21
C GLN A 143 -22.49 11.77 9.72
N GLN A 144 -22.41 11.10 10.87
CA GLN A 144 -21.18 10.49 11.33
C GLN A 144 -20.70 9.37 10.40
N ILE A 145 -21.61 8.69 9.68
CA ILE A 145 -21.29 7.69 8.67
C ILE A 145 -20.77 8.36 7.40
N GLU A 146 -21.44 9.45 6.98
CA GLU A 146 -21.08 10.19 5.75
C GLU A 146 -19.80 11.00 5.89
N GLY A 147 -19.54 11.55 7.10
CA GLY A 147 -18.34 12.37 7.37
C GLY A 147 -17.06 11.55 7.57
N THR A 148 -17.20 10.24 7.64
CA THR A 148 -16.08 9.29 7.76
C THR A 148 -16.20 8.30 6.61
N ASP A 149 -15.76 8.67 5.45
CA ASP A 149 -15.92 7.90 4.20
C ASP A 149 -15.51 6.42 4.26
N HIS A 150 -15.04 5.94 5.44
CA HIS A 150 -14.57 4.55 5.60
C HIS A 150 -14.66 4.08 7.05
N LEU A 151 -15.87 3.77 7.51
CA LEU A 151 -16.11 3.23 8.84
C LEU A 151 -16.50 1.76 8.75
N ILE A 152 -15.71 0.88 9.36
CA ILE A 152 -16.11 -0.52 9.59
C ILE A 152 -16.62 -0.65 11.03
N PHE A 153 -17.90 -0.96 11.19
CA PHE A 153 -18.50 -1.24 12.48
C PHE A 153 -18.47 -2.74 12.78
N ARG A 154 -17.97 -3.12 13.95
CA ARG A 154 -18.22 -4.46 14.49
C ARG A 154 -19.04 -4.34 15.77
N GLY A 155 -20.22 -4.99 15.76
CA GLY A 155 -21.21 -4.89 16.81
C GLY A 155 -20.78 -5.47 18.17
N GLY A 156 -21.40 -4.92 19.23
CA GLY A 156 -21.24 -5.33 20.64
C GLY A 156 -20.48 -4.31 21.48
N GLY A 157 -19.78 -3.45 20.90
CA GLY A 157 -19.06 -2.25 21.28
C GLY A 157 -18.49 -1.77 19.97
N ALA A 158 -18.97 -0.68 19.42
CA ALA A 158 -18.65 -0.26 18.05
C ALA A 158 -17.15 -0.01 17.91
N SER A 159 -16.48 -0.85 17.15
CA SER A 159 -15.13 -0.57 16.69
C SER A 159 -15.22 0.14 15.34
N ILE A 160 -14.68 1.35 15.26
CA ILE A 160 -14.66 2.13 14.03
C ILE A 160 -13.24 2.12 13.51
N PHE A 161 -13.05 1.61 12.29
CA PHE A 161 -11.80 1.72 11.57
C PHE A 161 -11.92 2.86 10.57
N LEU A 162 -11.20 3.96 10.81
CA LEU A 162 -11.05 5.04 9.85
C LEU A 162 -9.92 4.67 8.90
N THR A 163 -10.24 4.40 7.65
CA THR A 163 -9.23 4.26 6.61
C THR A 163 -9.17 5.57 5.84
N GLY A 164 -8.01 6.21 5.78
CA GLY A 164 -7.84 7.45 5.02
C GLY A 164 -8.17 7.25 3.54
N GLY A 165 -8.67 8.27 2.85
CA GLY A 165 -9.25 8.28 1.50
C GLY A 165 -8.45 7.67 0.33
N ALA A 166 -7.38 6.93 0.60
CA ALA A 166 -6.66 6.15 -0.39
C ALA A 166 -7.23 4.74 -0.59
N LEU A 167 -8.13 4.30 0.29
CA LEU A 167 -8.68 2.93 0.32
C LEU A 167 -10.16 2.86 -0.08
N GLU A 168 -10.66 3.84 -0.83
CA GLU A 168 -12.07 3.88 -1.30
C GLU A 168 -12.57 2.64 -2.05
N LYS A 169 -11.72 1.65 -2.30
CA LYS A 169 -12.06 0.47 -3.09
C LYS A 169 -11.81 -0.87 -2.41
N ILE A 170 -11.48 -0.91 -1.13
CA ILE A 170 -11.32 -2.18 -0.41
C ILE A 170 -12.62 -2.48 0.34
N TYR A 171 -13.63 -2.91 -0.40
CA TYR A 171 -14.86 -3.49 0.11
C TYR A 171 -15.00 -4.93 -0.36
#